data_6074ebeb60cc2f8fd24fbd6cce3a6f06
#
_entry.id   6074ebeb60cc2f8fd24fbd6cce3a6f06
#
_cell.length_a   1.000
_cell.length_b   1.000
_cell.length_c   1.000
_cell.angle_alpha   90.00
_cell.angle_beta   90.00
_cell.angle_gamma   90.00
#
_symmetry.space_group_name_H-M   'P 1'
#
loop_
_entity.id
_entity.type
_entity.pdbx_description
1 polymer ?
#
loop_
_entity_poly.entity_id
_entity_poly.type
_entity_poly.pdbx_seq_one_letter_code
_entity_poly.pdbx_strand_id
1 'polypeptide(L)'
;PCSPGQGALAIETRIKDNKLNEILNDINFSKDYSNVIQERNILKNYGGGCHQKIGVSYISHKLGLVVSKRGEDENGNHFESWDFIDPKDISFSSNTTDEIYPENLKNYKIFSRKQLNENVDDINNLQNKCIYVSRISSIPDKSKIQSNNVIWTSGLRTWKNLSERGIWVNGTSDGLGEDFDKDINSLTNNPWVKLTHSQSPESSIKNKIETYQLESIDFEIDIEKKKYFYWMSSSAFKASIDKYPKIIEKYHFCGPGNTYNEISKILGNDKNLFVELSYDSWKKKLLKA
;
A
#
# COMPACT_ATOMS: atom_id res chain seq x y z
N PRO A 1 14.25 0.92 -0.41
CA PRO A 1 14.68 1.82 0.68
C PRO A 1 16.03 2.46 0.38
N CYS A 2 16.24 3.67 0.92
CA CYS A 2 17.49 4.40 0.83
C CYS A 2 18.47 3.99 1.94
N SER A 3 19.69 4.54 1.92
CA SER A 3 20.58 4.45 3.07
C SER A 3 19.92 5.07 4.30
N PRO A 4 20.09 4.47 5.50
CA PRO A 4 19.46 4.95 6.72
C PRO A 4 19.76 6.42 7.02
N GLY A 5 18.72 7.23 7.22
CA GLY A 5 18.80 8.67 7.44
C GLY A 5 19.14 9.50 6.22
N GLN A 6 19.09 8.95 5.01
CA GLN A 6 19.34 9.71 3.78
C GLN A 6 18.28 10.79 3.57
N GLY A 7 18.73 12.02 3.31
CA GLY A 7 17.88 13.20 3.16
C GLY A 7 17.51 13.90 4.46
N ALA A 8 17.79 13.30 5.62
CA ALA A 8 17.61 13.96 6.90
C ALA A 8 18.74 14.96 7.18
N LEU A 9 18.35 16.18 7.55
CA LEU A 9 19.30 17.19 8.05
C LEU A 9 19.38 17.10 9.57
N ALA A 10 20.58 16.93 10.11
CA ALA A 10 20.84 16.89 11.53
C ALA A 10 21.59 18.15 11.97
N ILE A 11 21.15 18.75 13.07
CA ILE A 11 21.81 19.88 13.69
C ILE A 11 22.34 19.43 15.06
N GLU A 12 23.63 19.56 15.28
CA GLU A 12 24.28 19.27 16.55
C GLU A 12 24.51 20.54 17.34
N THR A 13 24.18 20.51 18.62
CA THR A 13 24.34 21.65 19.53
C THR A 13 25.05 21.25 20.82
N ARG A 14 25.55 22.24 21.54
CA ARG A 14 26.04 22.00 22.89
C ARG A 14 24.88 21.70 23.84
N ILE A 15 25.03 20.69 24.68
CA ILE A 15 23.98 20.18 25.59
C ILE A 15 23.36 21.29 26.46
N LYS A 16 24.16 22.28 26.87
CA LYS A 16 23.74 23.36 27.78
C LYS A 16 23.28 24.64 27.07
N ASP A 17 23.18 24.65 25.76
CA ASP A 17 22.70 25.81 24.99
C ASP A 17 21.17 25.79 24.88
N ASN A 18 20.51 26.09 26.03
CA ASN A 18 19.05 26.02 26.13
C ASN A 18 18.35 26.95 25.14
N LYS A 19 18.89 28.15 24.93
CA LYS A 19 18.30 29.14 24.01
C LYS A 19 18.30 28.66 22.58
N LEU A 20 19.42 28.05 22.14
CA LEU A 20 19.50 27.49 20.78
C LEU A 20 18.60 26.25 20.63
N ASN A 21 18.56 25.39 21.64
CA ASN A 21 17.73 24.21 21.67
C ASN A 21 16.23 24.57 21.60
N GLU A 22 15.77 25.62 22.27
CA GLU A 22 14.40 26.13 22.15
C GLU A 22 14.07 26.53 20.72
N ILE A 23 14.95 27.31 20.06
CA ILE A 23 14.77 27.73 18.66
C ILE A 23 14.72 26.51 17.72
N LEU A 24 15.56 25.52 17.92
CA LEU A 24 15.64 24.33 17.09
C LEU A 24 14.43 23.40 17.26
N ASN A 25 13.79 23.40 18.43
CA ASN A 25 12.56 22.64 18.64
C ASN A 25 11.44 23.10 17.72
N ASP A 26 11.37 24.38 17.35
CA ASP A 26 10.36 24.93 16.45
C ASP A 26 10.49 24.41 15.00
N ILE A 27 11.69 23.99 14.61
CA ILE A 27 11.98 23.44 13.28
C ILE A 27 12.20 21.92 13.28
N ASN A 28 12.13 21.28 14.45
CA ASN A 28 12.35 19.86 14.59
C ASN A 28 11.09 19.07 14.22
N PHE A 29 11.19 18.19 13.23
CA PHE A 29 10.15 17.23 12.87
C PHE A 29 10.34 15.94 13.69
N SER A 30 9.75 15.89 14.88
CA SER A 30 9.92 14.79 15.85
C SER A 30 9.61 13.40 15.26
N LYS A 31 8.65 13.32 14.34
CA LYS A 31 8.30 12.08 13.64
C LYS A 31 9.43 11.60 12.72
N ASP A 32 10.00 12.51 11.93
CA ASP A 32 11.11 12.20 11.03
C ASP A 32 12.36 11.86 11.82
N TYR A 33 12.62 12.60 12.89
CA TYR A 33 13.70 12.28 13.83
C TYR A 33 13.56 10.85 14.38
N SER A 34 12.38 10.48 14.86
CA SER A 34 12.12 9.13 15.37
C SER A 34 12.35 8.05 14.32
N ASN A 35 11.83 8.25 13.08
CA ASN A 35 12.03 7.33 11.98
C ASN A 35 13.52 7.14 11.66
N VAL A 36 14.27 8.22 11.54
CA VAL A 36 15.73 8.20 11.27
C VAL A 36 16.50 7.46 12.36
N ILE A 37 16.15 7.67 13.62
CA ILE A 37 16.78 6.93 14.74
C ILE A 37 16.52 5.43 14.61
N GLN A 38 15.32 5.01 14.26
CA GLN A 38 14.98 3.59 14.04
C GLN A 38 15.75 3.01 12.84
N GLU A 39 15.84 3.72 11.75
CA GLU A 39 16.63 3.31 10.57
C GLU A 39 18.10 3.09 10.95
N ARG A 40 18.69 4.02 11.70
CA ARG A 40 20.07 3.91 12.17
C ARG A 40 20.28 2.79 13.19
N ASN A 41 19.30 2.51 14.03
CA ASN A 41 19.36 1.37 14.95
C ASN A 41 19.39 0.05 14.19
N ILE A 42 18.63 -0.08 13.11
CA ILE A 42 18.71 -1.27 12.23
C ILE A 42 20.10 -1.35 11.59
N LEU A 43 20.63 -0.25 11.05
CA LEU A 43 21.97 -0.24 10.45
C LEU A 43 23.06 -0.71 11.45
N LYS A 44 22.95 -0.35 12.73
CA LYS A 44 23.88 -0.81 13.77
C LYS A 44 23.90 -2.34 13.90
N ASN A 45 22.77 -3.01 13.72
CA ASN A 45 22.68 -4.47 13.78
C ASN A 45 23.41 -5.18 12.63
N TYR A 46 23.80 -4.42 11.59
CA TYR A 46 24.59 -4.88 10.45
C TYR A 46 26.01 -4.30 10.45
N GLY A 47 26.56 -3.97 11.64
CA GLY A 47 27.91 -3.46 11.82
C GLY A 47 28.05 -1.93 11.75
N GLY A 48 27.02 -1.20 11.34
CA GLY A 48 27.05 0.26 11.24
C GLY A 48 27.96 0.80 10.13
N GLY A 49 27.85 2.08 9.84
CA GLY A 49 28.72 2.77 8.87
C GLY A 49 28.25 2.76 7.42
N CYS A 50 28.84 3.67 6.62
CA CYS A 50 28.40 3.94 5.24
C CYS A 50 28.81 2.86 4.23
N HIS A 51 29.62 1.89 4.62
CA HIS A 51 30.06 0.79 3.77
C HIS A 51 29.10 -0.38 3.74
N GLN A 52 28.10 -0.39 4.60
CA GLN A 52 27.10 -1.45 4.65
C GLN A 52 26.15 -1.33 3.45
N LYS A 53 25.95 -2.45 2.75
CA LYS A 53 25.06 -2.55 1.59
C LYS A 53 23.61 -2.75 2.05
N ILE A 54 23.10 -1.84 2.89
CA ILE A 54 21.74 -1.91 3.43
C ILE A 54 20.99 -0.61 3.23
N GLY A 55 19.78 -0.72 2.71
CA GLY A 55 18.77 0.34 2.75
C GLY A 55 17.70 -0.01 3.77
N VAL A 56 17.27 1.00 4.52
CA VAL A 56 16.18 0.89 5.50
C VAL A 56 15.32 2.14 5.41
N SER A 57 14.00 1.97 5.44
CA SER A 57 13.07 3.10 5.54
C SER A 57 11.98 2.78 6.55
N TYR A 58 11.73 3.72 7.45
CA TYR A 58 10.61 3.75 8.37
C TYR A 58 9.58 4.75 7.86
N ILE A 59 8.36 4.30 7.60
CA ILE A 59 7.28 5.14 7.10
C ILE A 59 6.13 5.07 8.10
N SER A 60 5.87 6.18 8.78
CA SER A 60 4.73 6.27 9.69
C SER A 60 3.41 6.32 8.91
N HIS A 61 2.50 5.43 9.23
CA HIS A 61 1.15 5.38 8.70
C HIS A 61 0.12 5.55 9.82
N LYS A 62 -1.07 6.06 9.53
CA LYS A 62 -2.13 6.27 10.54
C LYS A 62 -2.57 4.98 11.27
N LEU A 63 -2.37 3.81 10.66
CA LEU A 63 -2.73 2.51 11.22
C LEU A 63 -1.55 1.79 11.87
N GLY A 64 -0.31 2.29 11.76
CA GLY A 64 0.87 1.62 12.28
C GLY A 64 2.14 2.11 11.60
N LEU A 65 3.13 1.25 11.47
CA LEU A 65 4.44 1.59 10.94
C LEU A 65 4.84 0.64 9.82
N VAL A 66 5.27 1.19 8.69
CA VAL A 66 5.84 0.40 7.59
C VAL A 66 7.36 0.40 7.72
N VAL A 67 7.95 -0.77 7.65
CA VAL A 67 9.41 -0.95 7.67
C VAL A 67 9.83 -1.66 6.39
N SER A 68 10.67 -1.00 5.61
CA SER A 68 11.28 -1.54 4.42
C SER A 68 12.76 -1.77 4.65
N LYS A 69 13.26 -2.96 4.33
CA LYS A 69 14.68 -3.32 4.42
C LYS A 69 15.09 -4.03 3.14
N ARG A 70 16.26 -3.67 2.62
CA ARG A 70 16.86 -4.36 1.48
C ARG A 70 18.37 -4.24 1.55
N GLY A 71 19.07 -5.33 1.28
CA GLY A 71 20.53 -5.30 1.33
C GLY A 71 21.17 -6.66 1.16
N GLU A 72 22.40 -6.71 1.65
CA GLU A 72 23.26 -7.90 1.66
C GLU A 72 23.80 -8.05 3.09
N ASP A 73 23.73 -9.25 3.64
CA ASP A 73 24.28 -9.54 4.95
C ASP A 73 25.82 -9.77 4.90
N GLU A 74 26.43 -10.00 6.05
CA GLU A 74 27.88 -10.24 6.17
C GLU A 74 28.38 -11.45 5.37
N ASN A 75 27.49 -12.38 5.04
CA ASN A 75 27.79 -13.59 4.26
C ASN A 75 27.52 -13.40 2.75
N GLY A 76 27.11 -12.20 2.33
CA GLY A 76 26.76 -11.91 0.95
C GLY A 76 25.34 -12.36 0.54
N ASN A 77 24.50 -12.78 1.47
CA ASN A 77 23.14 -13.17 1.16
C ASN A 77 22.25 -11.92 1.00
N HIS A 78 21.52 -11.87 -0.10
CA HIS A 78 20.56 -10.80 -0.32
C HIS A 78 19.31 -11.01 0.53
N PHE A 79 18.82 -9.92 1.13
CA PHE A 79 17.57 -9.90 1.86
C PHE A 79 16.70 -8.72 1.41
N GLU A 80 15.38 -8.94 1.47
CA GLU A 80 14.37 -7.90 1.22
C GLU A 80 13.17 -8.17 2.11
N SER A 81 12.68 -7.14 2.79
CA SER A 81 11.43 -7.19 3.54
C SER A 81 10.65 -5.89 3.42
N TRP A 82 9.33 -6.01 3.43
CA TRP A 82 8.35 -4.94 3.42
C TRP A 82 7.28 -5.33 4.42
N ASP A 83 7.42 -4.81 5.64
CA ASP A 83 6.63 -5.26 6.79
C ASP A 83 5.75 -4.12 7.32
N PHE A 84 4.56 -4.47 7.78
CA PHE A 84 3.72 -3.59 8.57
C PHE A 84 3.78 -4.03 10.04
N ILE A 85 4.07 -3.07 10.91
CA ILE A 85 4.02 -3.25 12.35
C ILE A 85 2.67 -2.71 12.82
N ASP A 86 1.78 -3.64 13.15
CA ASP A 86 0.45 -3.32 13.69
C ASP A 86 0.58 -3.00 15.18
N PRO A 87 0.05 -1.87 15.66
CA PRO A 87 0.08 -1.55 17.09
C PRO A 87 -0.72 -2.53 17.97
N LYS A 88 -1.57 -3.37 17.40
CA LYS A 88 -2.31 -4.41 18.12
C LYS A 88 -1.43 -5.55 18.62
N ASP A 89 -0.25 -5.73 18.03
CA ASP A 89 0.76 -6.75 18.39
C ASP A 89 0.15 -8.17 18.60
N ILE A 90 -0.73 -8.58 17.67
CA ILE A 90 -1.36 -9.89 17.69
C ILE A 90 -0.67 -10.78 16.67
N SER A 91 -0.18 -11.93 17.12
CA SER A 91 0.37 -12.95 16.23
C SER A 91 -0.70 -13.98 15.85
N PHE A 92 -0.65 -14.41 14.59
CA PHE A 92 -1.53 -15.42 14.03
C PHE A 92 -0.72 -16.55 13.43
N SER A 93 -1.21 -17.77 13.58
CA SER A 93 -0.62 -18.94 12.96
C SER A 93 -1.68 -19.90 12.44
N SER A 94 -1.37 -20.60 11.37
CA SER A 94 -2.18 -21.68 10.82
C SER A 94 -1.28 -22.83 10.37
N ASN A 95 -1.68 -24.05 10.69
CA ASN A 95 -0.95 -25.25 10.30
C ASN A 95 -1.35 -25.76 8.91
N THR A 96 -2.38 -25.17 8.30
CA THR A 96 -2.92 -25.64 7.01
C THR A 96 -3.41 -24.49 6.14
N THR A 97 -3.32 -24.67 4.83
CA THR A 97 -3.91 -23.75 3.86
C THR A 97 -5.43 -23.82 3.84
N ASP A 98 -6.03 -24.86 4.43
CA ASP A 98 -7.49 -25.01 4.44
C ASP A 98 -8.18 -23.94 5.29
N GLU A 99 -7.50 -23.37 6.28
CA GLU A 99 -8.03 -22.30 7.13
C GLU A 99 -7.95 -20.92 6.49
N ILE A 100 -7.27 -20.75 5.37
CA ILE A 100 -7.02 -19.44 4.73
C ILE A 100 -7.86 -19.21 3.47
N TYR A 101 -8.31 -17.96 3.29
CA TYR A 101 -8.98 -17.52 2.08
C TYR A 101 -8.40 -16.19 1.57
N PRO A 102 -8.07 -16.10 0.28
CA PRO A 102 -8.02 -17.19 -0.70
C PRO A 102 -6.81 -18.11 -0.44
N GLU A 103 -6.92 -19.38 -0.76
CA GLU A 103 -5.80 -20.32 -0.69
C GLU A 103 -4.67 -19.97 -1.66
N ASN A 104 -5.06 -19.43 -2.82
CA ASN A 104 -4.15 -18.84 -3.80
C ASN A 104 -4.85 -17.74 -4.60
N LEU A 105 -4.07 -16.80 -5.16
CA LEU A 105 -4.61 -15.68 -5.92
C LEU A 105 -5.18 -16.07 -7.29
N LYS A 106 -4.79 -17.21 -7.85
CA LYS A 106 -5.30 -17.68 -9.14
C LYS A 106 -6.78 -18.03 -9.05
N ASN A 107 -7.20 -18.54 -7.90
CA ASN A 107 -8.58 -18.94 -7.62
C ASN A 107 -9.43 -17.82 -7.03
N TYR A 108 -8.84 -16.66 -6.75
CA TYR A 108 -9.55 -15.49 -6.22
C TYR A 108 -10.27 -14.73 -7.35
N LYS A 109 -11.47 -15.20 -7.69
CA LYS A 109 -12.30 -14.60 -8.74
C LYS A 109 -13.71 -14.36 -8.20
N ILE A 110 -13.95 -13.19 -7.63
CA ILE A 110 -15.27 -12.72 -7.18
C ILE A 110 -15.91 -11.82 -8.26
N PHE A 111 -15.08 -11.14 -9.03
CA PHE A 111 -15.52 -10.26 -10.12
C PHE A 111 -14.71 -10.49 -11.38
N SER A 112 -15.37 -10.40 -12.53
CA SER A 112 -14.76 -10.04 -13.81
C SER A 112 -14.71 -8.52 -13.96
N ARG A 113 -13.93 -8.06 -14.93
CA ARG A 113 -13.80 -6.62 -15.24
C ARG A 113 -14.07 -6.39 -16.71
N LYS A 114 -15.14 -5.65 -16.99
CA LYS A 114 -15.48 -5.23 -18.34
C LYS A 114 -14.94 -3.81 -18.55
N GLN A 115 -14.06 -3.63 -19.53
CA GLN A 115 -13.55 -2.31 -19.88
C GLN A 115 -14.66 -1.43 -20.49
N LEU A 116 -14.65 -0.14 -20.14
CA LEU A 116 -15.51 0.89 -20.68
C LEU A 116 -14.71 1.68 -21.73
N ASN A 117 -14.86 1.29 -23.00
CA ASN A 117 -14.13 1.91 -24.10
C ASN A 117 -14.69 3.29 -24.49
N GLU A 118 -15.87 3.64 -24.03
CA GLU A 118 -16.52 4.93 -24.24
C GLU A 118 -15.72 6.09 -23.60
N ASN A 119 -14.97 5.84 -22.54
CA ASN A 119 -14.21 6.86 -21.82
C ASN A 119 -12.72 6.92 -22.27
N VAL A 120 -12.35 6.27 -23.36
CA VAL A 120 -10.98 6.31 -23.90
C VAL A 120 -10.60 7.73 -24.34
N ASP A 121 -11.53 8.46 -24.98
CA ASP A 121 -11.27 9.83 -25.42
C ASP A 121 -11.08 10.79 -24.24
N ASP A 122 -11.79 10.60 -23.14
CA ASP A 122 -11.58 11.38 -21.91
C ASP A 122 -10.16 11.20 -21.37
N ILE A 123 -9.65 9.96 -21.40
CA ILE A 123 -8.28 9.67 -20.97
C ILE A 123 -7.26 10.29 -21.93
N ASN A 124 -7.47 10.16 -23.23
CA ASN A 124 -6.56 10.66 -24.27
C ASN A 124 -6.46 12.18 -24.26
N ASN A 125 -7.52 12.87 -23.82
CA ASN A 125 -7.60 14.33 -23.73
C ASN A 125 -7.07 14.90 -22.41
N LEU A 126 -6.67 14.07 -21.44
CA LEU A 126 -6.07 14.52 -20.20
C LEU A 126 -4.73 15.21 -20.48
N GLN A 127 -4.59 16.44 -20.00
CA GLN A 127 -3.36 17.22 -20.08
C GLN A 127 -3.09 17.93 -18.75
N ASN A 128 -1.82 17.99 -18.34
CA ASN A 128 -1.37 18.63 -17.12
C ASN A 128 -2.17 18.14 -15.89
N LYS A 129 -2.36 16.83 -15.79
CA LYS A 129 -3.03 16.15 -14.66
C LYS A 129 -2.07 15.24 -13.92
N CYS A 130 -2.35 15.02 -12.64
CA CYS A 130 -1.82 13.88 -11.91
C CYS A 130 -2.84 12.73 -12.02
N ILE A 131 -2.49 11.66 -12.71
CA ILE A 131 -3.38 10.53 -12.98
C ILE A 131 -3.07 9.41 -12.01
N TYR A 132 -4.01 9.12 -11.11
CA TYR A 132 -3.90 7.98 -10.20
C TYR A 132 -4.47 6.72 -10.85
N VAL A 133 -3.61 5.72 -11.01
CA VAL A 133 -3.95 4.44 -11.62
C VAL A 133 -4.07 3.36 -10.56
N SER A 134 -5.29 2.96 -10.24
CA SER A 134 -5.55 1.97 -9.20
C SER A 134 -5.08 0.56 -9.56
N ARG A 135 -5.06 0.23 -10.86
CA ARG A 135 -4.59 -1.06 -11.41
C ARG A 135 -4.38 -0.99 -12.92
N ILE A 136 -3.71 -1.98 -13.49
CA ILE A 136 -3.43 -2.04 -14.93
C ILE A 136 -4.72 -1.97 -15.77
N SER A 137 -5.79 -2.65 -15.37
CA SER A 137 -7.08 -2.64 -16.08
C SER A 137 -7.81 -1.30 -16.04
N SER A 138 -7.33 -0.32 -15.27
CA SER A 138 -7.87 1.04 -15.28
C SER A 138 -7.42 1.86 -16.49
N ILE A 139 -6.45 1.35 -17.26
CA ILE A 139 -6.04 1.97 -18.54
C ILE A 139 -6.46 1.03 -19.67
N PRO A 140 -7.52 1.37 -20.42
CA PRO A 140 -7.93 0.62 -21.61
C PRO A 140 -6.78 0.52 -22.61
N ASP A 141 -6.71 -0.61 -23.35
CA ASP A 141 -5.57 -0.90 -24.24
C ASP A 141 -5.39 0.12 -25.38
N LYS A 142 -6.47 0.79 -25.78
CA LYS A 142 -6.47 1.81 -26.83
C LYS A 142 -6.13 3.22 -26.32
N SER A 143 -5.95 3.40 -25.02
CA SER A 143 -5.67 4.71 -24.44
C SER A 143 -4.25 5.19 -24.74
N LYS A 144 -4.11 6.48 -25.03
CA LYS A 144 -2.84 7.17 -25.26
C LYS A 144 -2.71 8.30 -24.25
N ILE A 145 -1.98 8.05 -23.18
CA ILE A 145 -1.77 9.06 -22.14
C ILE A 145 -0.73 10.07 -22.64
N GLN A 146 -1.08 11.35 -22.59
CA GLN A 146 -0.19 12.44 -22.98
C GLN A 146 1.00 12.56 -22.01
N SER A 147 2.18 12.85 -22.54
CA SER A 147 3.46 12.89 -21.77
C SER A 147 3.55 14.04 -20.76
N ASN A 148 2.70 15.05 -20.88
CA ASN A 148 2.63 16.16 -19.93
C ASN A 148 1.80 15.85 -18.66
N ASN A 149 1.32 14.62 -18.52
CA ASN A 149 0.68 14.13 -17.30
C ASN A 149 1.67 13.44 -16.38
N VAL A 150 1.40 13.52 -15.08
CA VAL A 150 2.09 12.75 -14.04
C VAL A 150 1.32 11.46 -13.80
N ILE A 151 1.97 10.30 -13.91
CA ILE A 151 1.33 9.01 -13.64
C ILE A 151 1.76 8.49 -12.28
N TRP A 152 0.78 8.21 -11.42
CA TRP A 152 0.97 7.66 -10.09
C TRP A 152 0.19 6.37 -9.91
N THR A 153 0.82 5.34 -9.39
CA THR A 153 0.17 4.02 -9.25
C THR A 153 -0.15 3.70 -7.80
N SER A 154 -1.14 2.83 -7.59
CA SER A 154 -1.49 2.34 -6.26
C SER A 154 -0.41 1.48 -5.62
N GLY A 155 0.42 0.79 -6.42
CA GLY A 155 1.48 -0.09 -5.94
C GLY A 155 2.41 -0.56 -7.04
N LEU A 156 3.55 -1.15 -6.64
CA LEU A 156 4.64 -1.56 -7.51
C LEU A 156 4.23 -2.52 -8.63
N ARG A 157 3.26 -3.41 -8.40
CA ARG A 157 2.77 -4.34 -9.43
C ARG A 157 2.10 -3.58 -10.58
N THR A 158 1.31 -2.55 -10.26
CA THR A 158 0.68 -1.70 -11.28
C THR A 158 1.75 -0.89 -12.02
N TRP A 159 2.74 -0.35 -11.32
CA TRP A 159 3.88 0.33 -11.93
C TRP A 159 4.58 -0.56 -12.96
N LYS A 160 5.04 -1.75 -12.52
CA LYS A 160 5.74 -2.69 -13.40
C LYS A 160 4.93 -2.99 -14.67
N ASN A 161 3.66 -3.34 -14.52
CA ASN A 161 2.80 -3.68 -15.66
C ASN A 161 2.57 -2.50 -16.62
N LEU A 162 2.50 -1.25 -16.13
CA LEU A 162 2.41 -0.06 -16.97
C LEU A 162 3.71 0.20 -17.71
N SER A 163 4.87 0.04 -17.04
CA SER A 163 6.18 0.19 -17.66
C SER A 163 6.41 -0.85 -18.76
N GLU A 164 5.95 -2.08 -18.58
CA GLU A 164 5.96 -3.13 -19.61
C GLU A 164 5.10 -2.77 -20.84
N ARG A 165 4.08 -1.92 -20.65
CA ARG A 165 3.27 -1.34 -21.76
C ARG A 165 3.88 -0.05 -22.34
N GLY A 166 5.08 0.34 -21.94
CA GLY A 166 5.74 1.56 -22.40
C GLY A 166 5.19 2.86 -21.79
N ILE A 167 4.42 2.79 -20.71
CA ILE A 167 3.88 3.96 -20.02
C ILE A 167 4.85 4.37 -18.91
N TRP A 168 5.36 5.61 -18.99
CA TRP A 168 6.20 6.17 -17.94
C TRP A 168 5.40 6.41 -16.66
N VAL A 169 5.90 5.92 -15.53
CA VAL A 169 5.30 6.08 -14.21
C VAL A 169 6.21 6.93 -13.33
N ASN A 170 5.67 7.99 -12.75
CA ASN A 170 6.43 8.94 -11.94
C ASN A 170 6.55 8.50 -10.48
N GLY A 171 5.64 7.66 -9.99
CA GLY A 171 5.70 7.16 -8.62
C GLY A 171 4.56 6.23 -8.25
N THR A 172 4.58 5.80 -6.98
CA THR A 172 3.61 4.84 -6.46
C THR A 172 3.27 5.14 -5.00
N SER A 173 2.06 4.79 -4.59
CA SER A 173 1.65 4.80 -3.18
C SER A 173 2.07 3.53 -2.43
N ASP A 174 2.81 2.62 -3.05
CA ASP A 174 3.35 1.39 -2.47
C ASP A 174 2.33 0.52 -1.70
N GLY A 175 1.06 0.59 -2.11
CA GLY A 175 -0.03 -0.12 -1.43
C GLY A 175 -0.52 0.54 -0.15
N LEU A 176 0.04 1.70 0.24
CA LEU A 176 -0.33 2.43 1.46
C LEU A 176 -1.66 3.20 1.34
N GLY A 177 -2.25 3.18 0.17
CA GLY A 177 -3.55 3.82 -0.12
C GLY A 177 -3.41 5.10 -0.94
N GLU A 178 -4.54 5.50 -1.52
CA GLU A 178 -4.59 6.69 -2.37
C GLU A 178 -4.60 8.00 -1.59
N ASP A 179 -4.96 7.95 -0.30
CA ASP A 179 -4.95 9.10 0.61
C ASP A 179 -3.61 9.26 1.34
N PHE A 180 -2.69 8.32 1.16
CA PHE A 180 -1.32 8.45 1.65
C PHE A 180 -0.63 9.60 0.90
N ASP A 181 0.16 10.38 1.63
CA ASP A 181 0.84 11.54 1.06
C ASP A 181 1.72 11.13 -0.13
N LYS A 182 1.64 11.93 -1.17
CA LYS A 182 2.38 11.72 -2.41
C LYS A 182 3.40 12.84 -2.53
N ASP A 183 4.67 12.50 -2.42
CA ASP A 183 5.78 13.45 -2.48
C ASP A 183 5.73 14.35 -3.71
N ILE A 184 5.14 13.86 -4.81
CA ILE A 184 4.94 14.63 -6.04
C ILE A 184 4.08 15.88 -5.84
N ASN A 185 3.25 15.92 -4.80
CA ASN A 185 2.43 17.11 -4.48
C ASN A 185 3.27 18.34 -4.14
N SER A 186 4.52 18.15 -3.71
CA SER A 186 5.48 19.24 -3.48
C SER A 186 6.09 19.80 -4.78
N LEU A 187 6.00 19.05 -5.88
CA LEU A 187 6.64 19.37 -7.16
C LEU A 187 5.65 19.87 -8.22
N THR A 188 4.36 19.64 -8.04
CA THR A 188 3.33 20.06 -9.00
C THR A 188 2.00 20.39 -8.34
N ASN A 189 1.31 21.38 -8.91
CA ASN A 189 -0.07 21.75 -8.54
C ASN A 189 -1.11 21.16 -9.51
N ASN A 190 -0.72 20.23 -10.35
CA ASN A 190 -1.64 19.62 -11.31
C ASN A 190 -2.80 18.92 -10.57
N PRO A 191 -4.05 19.12 -11.00
CA PRO A 191 -5.19 18.48 -10.36
C PRO A 191 -5.17 16.96 -10.57
N TRP A 192 -5.55 16.24 -9.52
CA TRP A 192 -5.64 14.79 -9.54
C TRP A 192 -6.89 14.28 -10.25
N VAL A 193 -6.72 13.22 -11.02
CA VAL A 193 -7.79 12.43 -11.65
C VAL A 193 -7.52 10.95 -11.36
N LYS A 194 -8.53 10.21 -10.95
CA LYS A 194 -8.43 8.77 -10.64
C LYS A 194 -9.06 7.95 -11.75
N LEU A 195 -8.31 7.03 -12.33
CA LEU A 195 -8.84 6.01 -13.22
C LEU A 195 -9.27 4.79 -12.41
N THR A 196 -10.55 4.45 -12.44
CA THR A 196 -11.12 3.44 -11.56
C THR A 196 -12.45 2.89 -12.11
N HIS A 197 -13.20 2.13 -11.30
CA HIS A 197 -14.53 1.60 -11.63
C HIS A 197 -15.65 2.44 -10.98
N SER A 198 -16.88 2.29 -11.48
CA SER A 198 -18.06 3.05 -11.05
C SER A 198 -18.34 2.95 -9.53
N GLN A 199 -18.15 1.76 -8.96
CA GLN A 199 -18.37 1.48 -7.53
C GLN A 199 -17.14 1.77 -6.67
N SER A 200 -16.15 2.53 -7.16
CA SER A 200 -14.98 2.90 -6.37
C SER A 200 -15.36 3.79 -5.20
N PRO A 201 -14.90 3.47 -3.97
CA PRO A 201 -15.16 4.30 -2.80
C PRO A 201 -14.70 5.75 -3.00
N GLU A 202 -15.29 6.65 -2.24
CA GLU A 202 -14.80 8.02 -2.17
C GLU A 202 -13.41 8.09 -1.55
N SER A 203 -12.63 9.06 -1.98
CA SER A 203 -11.27 9.32 -1.52
C SER A 203 -10.94 10.81 -1.61
N SER A 204 -9.72 11.18 -1.27
CA SER A 204 -9.20 12.54 -1.46
C SER A 204 -9.22 12.98 -2.93
N ILE A 205 -9.13 12.03 -3.88
CA ILE A 205 -9.19 12.31 -5.32
C ILE A 205 -10.66 12.30 -5.75
N LYS A 206 -11.26 13.50 -5.89
CA LYS A 206 -12.68 13.67 -6.21
C LYS A 206 -13.00 13.44 -7.68
N ASN A 207 -12.09 13.82 -8.59
CA ASN A 207 -12.28 13.64 -10.02
C ASN A 207 -11.99 12.19 -10.41
N LYS A 208 -12.99 11.51 -10.95
CA LYS A 208 -12.89 10.10 -11.40
C LYS A 208 -13.26 9.96 -12.85
N ILE A 209 -12.54 9.10 -13.56
CA ILE A 209 -12.95 8.56 -14.86
C ILE A 209 -13.18 7.07 -14.66
N GLU A 210 -14.38 6.61 -14.97
CA GLU A 210 -14.75 5.21 -14.86
C GLU A 210 -14.28 4.47 -16.12
N THR A 211 -13.34 3.57 -15.94
CA THR A 211 -12.66 2.90 -17.05
C THR A 211 -13.02 1.43 -17.16
N TYR A 212 -13.65 0.87 -16.15
CA TYR A 212 -14.16 -0.50 -16.15
C TYR A 212 -15.31 -0.66 -15.16
N GLN A 213 -16.12 -1.68 -15.39
CA GLN A 213 -17.17 -2.16 -14.48
C GLN A 213 -16.76 -3.47 -13.82
N LEU A 214 -17.27 -3.69 -12.62
CA LEU A 214 -17.19 -4.98 -11.93
C LEU A 214 -18.45 -5.78 -12.22
N GLU A 215 -18.30 -6.97 -12.80
CA GLU A 215 -19.36 -7.93 -13.01
C GLU A 215 -19.17 -9.07 -12.03
N SER A 216 -20.20 -9.36 -11.23
CA SER A 216 -20.17 -10.46 -10.27
C SER A 216 -19.99 -11.79 -10.99
N ILE A 217 -19.11 -12.63 -10.48
CA ILE A 217 -18.95 -14.03 -10.89
C ILE A 217 -19.51 -14.87 -9.75
N ASP A 218 -20.15 -15.97 -10.06
CA ASP A 218 -20.53 -16.91 -9.02
C ASP A 218 -19.25 -17.52 -8.38
N PHE A 219 -19.21 -17.54 -7.07
CA PHE A 219 -18.09 -18.04 -6.30
C PHE A 219 -18.57 -18.77 -5.06
N GLU A 220 -17.78 -19.71 -4.60
CA GLU A 220 -18.04 -20.44 -3.35
C GLU A 220 -16.89 -20.32 -2.37
N ILE A 221 -17.23 -20.26 -1.10
CA ILE A 221 -16.29 -20.25 0.02
C ILE A 221 -16.78 -21.28 1.03
N ASP A 222 -15.95 -22.25 1.36
CA ASP A 222 -16.20 -23.17 2.48
C ASP A 222 -15.92 -22.46 3.82
N ILE A 223 -16.88 -21.63 4.24
CA ILE A 223 -16.72 -20.74 5.39
C ILE A 223 -16.52 -21.48 6.72
N GLU A 224 -16.97 -22.72 6.81
CA GLU A 224 -16.81 -23.50 8.05
C GLU A 224 -15.33 -23.84 8.30
N LYS A 225 -14.56 -24.11 7.25
CA LYS A 225 -13.13 -24.37 7.34
C LYS A 225 -12.29 -23.10 7.38
N LYS A 226 -12.76 -22.00 6.79
CA LYS A 226 -11.98 -20.77 6.70
C LYS A 226 -12.03 -19.96 8.01
N LYS A 227 -10.85 -19.54 8.45
CA LYS A 227 -10.67 -18.75 9.68
C LYS A 227 -10.03 -17.38 9.38
N TYR A 228 -9.11 -17.34 8.42
CA TYR A 228 -8.33 -16.17 8.06
C TYR A 228 -8.60 -15.74 6.63
N PHE A 229 -8.95 -14.47 6.42
CA PHE A 229 -9.34 -13.92 5.13
C PHE A 229 -8.46 -12.75 4.73
N TYR A 230 -7.87 -12.80 3.54
CA TYR A 230 -7.15 -11.66 2.96
C TYR A 230 -7.96 -11.01 1.84
N TRP A 231 -8.24 -9.72 1.98
CA TRP A 231 -9.08 -8.97 1.05
C TRP A 231 -8.25 -8.01 0.20
N MET A 232 -8.25 -8.21 -1.11
CA MET A 232 -7.61 -7.30 -2.06
C MET A 232 -8.49 -6.13 -2.48
N SER A 233 -9.78 -6.13 -2.09
CA SER A 233 -10.71 -5.02 -2.29
C SER A 233 -11.88 -5.11 -1.33
N SER A 234 -12.41 -3.96 -0.94
CA SER A 234 -13.63 -3.85 -0.14
C SER A 234 -14.87 -4.36 -0.89
N SER A 235 -14.91 -4.23 -2.22
CA SER A 235 -16.00 -4.79 -3.03
C SER A 235 -16.08 -6.31 -2.91
N ALA A 236 -14.92 -7.00 -2.89
CA ALA A 236 -14.88 -8.44 -2.71
C ALA A 236 -15.33 -8.86 -1.30
N PHE A 237 -14.90 -8.14 -0.27
CA PHE A 237 -15.37 -8.35 1.09
C PHE A 237 -16.90 -8.21 1.17
N LYS A 238 -17.45 -7.10 0.64
CA LYS A 238 -18.89 -6.82 0.65
C LYS A 238 -19.69 -7.93 -0.05
N ALA A 239 -19.30 -8.31 -1.27
CA ALA A 239 -19.96 -9.40 -1.99
C ALA A 239 -19.90 -10.73 -1.23
N SER A 240 -18.80 -10.97 -0.49
CA SER A 240 -18.64 -12.20 0.28
C SER A 240 -19.52 -12.22 1.53
N ILE A 241 -19.65 -11.13 2.28
CA ILE A 241 -20.53 -11.07 3.44
C ILE A 241 -22.01 -11.07 3.05
N ASP A 242 -22.36 -10.47 1.90
CA ASP A 242 -23.72 -10.52 1.36
C ASP A 242 -24.15 -11.97 1.06
N LYS A 243 -23.23 -12.81 0.57
CA LYS A 243 -23.49 -14.24 0.29
C LYS A 243 -23.31 -15.11 1.53
N TYR A 244 -22.36 -14.80 2.39
CA TYR A 244 -21.98 -15.57 3.58
C TYR A 244 -21.84 -14.67 4.81
N PRO A 245 -22.94 -14.26 5.47
CA PRO A 245 -22.89 -13.30 6.58
C PRO A 245 -21.99 -13.70 7.76
N LYS A 246 -21.84 -14.98 8.04
CA LYS A 246 -20.97 -15.50 9.12
C LYS A 246 -19.47 -15.17 8.92
N ILE A 247 -19.05 -14.74 7.73
CA ILE A 247 -17.69 -14.29 7.48
C ILE A 247 -17.32 -13.13 8.41
N ILE A 248 -18.26 -12.26 8.79
CA ILE A 248 -18.03 -11.10 9.65
C ILE A 248 -17.38 -11.45 11.00
N GLU A 249 -17.53 -12.67 11.48
CA GLU A 249 -17.00 -13.16 12.76
C GLU A 249 -15.56 -13.66 12.66
N LYS A 250 -15.03 -13.77 11.44
CA LYS A 250 -13.68 -14.33 11.16
C LYS A 250 -12.59 -13.25 11.27
N TYR A 251 -11.34 -13.63 11.09
CA TYR A 251 -10.21 -12.70 11.06
C TYR A 251 -9.95 -12.19 9.64
N HIS A 252 -9.86 -10.87 9.51
CA HIS A 252 -9.73 -10.18 8.22
C HIS A 252 -8.41 -9.46 8.11
N PHE A 253 -7.79 -9.55 6.93
CA PHE A 253 -6.53 -8.92 6.61
C PHE A 253 -6.65 -8.18 5.28
N CYS A 254 -6.05 -7.01 5.17
CA CYS A 254 -5.98 -6.25 3.92
C CYS A 254 -4.88 -5.18 3.98
N GLY A 255 -4.58 -4.57 2.85
CA GLY A 255 -3.70 -3.40 2.80
C GLY A 255 -4.28 -2.19 3.53
N PRO A 256 -3.45 -1.23 3.97
CA PRO A 256 -3.82 -0.11 4.86
C PRO A 256 -4.54 1.05 4.15
N GLY A 257 -4.99 0.87 2.92
CA GLY A 257 -5.69 1.90 2.14
C GLY A 257 -7.22 1.86 2.29
N ASN A 258 -7.92 2.26 1.23
CA ASN A 258 -9.38 2.32 1.20
C ASN A 258 -10.06 0.98 1.51
N THR A 259 -9.43 -0.14 1.19
CA THR A 259 -9.96 -1.46 1.56
C THR A 259 -10.12 -1.59 3.07
N TYR A 260 -9.12 -1.19 3.85
CA TYR A 260 -9.20 -1.18 5.31
C TYR A 260 -10.32 -0.25 5.80
N ASN A 261 -10.36 0.99 5.31
CA ASN A 261 -11.34 1.98 5.74
C ASN A 261 -12.78 1.49 5.50
N GLU A 262 -13.06 0.88 4.34
CA GLU A 262 -14.42 0.39 4.03
C GLU A 262 -14.77 -0.88 4.80
N ILE A 263 -13.85 -1.81 4.99
CA ILE A 263 -14.08 -3.01 5.80
C ILE A 263 -14.32 -2.62 7.26
N SER A 264 -13.52 -1.71 7.82
CA SER A 264 -13.68 -1.21 9.20
C SER A 264 -15.07 -0.59 9.43
N LYS A 265 -15.57 0.20 8.47
CA LYS A 265 -16.93 0.76 8.54
C LYS A 265 -18.01 -0.34 8.60
N ILE A 266 -17.85 -1.39 7.79
CA ILE A 266 -18.83 -2.49 7.72
C ILE A 266 -18.79 -3.34 8.99
N LEU A 267 -17.59 -3.63 9.51
CA LEU A 267 -17.43 -4.39 10.76
C LEU A 267 -17.88 -3.61 12.00
N GLY A 268 -17.95 -2.28 11.94
CA GLY A 268 -18.28 -1.41 13.05
C GLY A 268 -17.22 -1.34 14.17
N ASN A 269 -16.18 -2.13 14.05
CA ASN A 269 -15.01 -2.12 14.93
C ASN A 269 -13.81 -2.79 14.22
N ASP A 270 -12.61 -2.58 14.75
CA ASP A 270 -11.36 -3.09 14.16
C ASP A 270 -10.80 -4.33 14.87
N LYS A 271 -11.56 -4.96 15.77
CA LYS A 271 -11.04 -6.06 16.61
C LYS A 271 -10.52 -7.24 15.77
N ASN A 272 -11.22 -7.56 14.68
CA ASN A 272 -10.90 -8.69 13.81
C ASN A 272 -10.31 -8.25 12.47
N LEU A 273 -9.93 -6.97 12.30
CA LEU A 273 -9.35 -6.42 11.10
C LEU A 273 -7.90 -6.02 11.32
N PHE A 274 -6.99 -6.52 10.48
CA PHE A 274 -5.55 -6.36 10.59
C PHE A 274 -4.96 -5.89 9.28
N VAL A 275 -3.84 -5.18 9.36
CA VAL A 275 -3.13 -4.70 8.20
C VAL A 275 -2.02 -5.67 7.82
N GLU A 276 -2.01 -6.07 6.55
CA GLU A 276 -0.89 -6.75 5.91
C GLU A 276 -0.68 -6.18 4.51
N LEU A 277 0.55 -5.82 4.18
CA LEU A 277 0.86 -5.07 2.96
C LEU A 277 0.67 -5.87 1.68
N SER A 278 0.80 -7.19 1.74
CA SER A 278 0.58 -8.06 0.60
C SER A 278 0.04 -9.44 1.03
N TYR A 279 -0.68 -10.06 0.10
CA TYR A 279 -1.15 -11.43 0.27
C TYR A 279 0.00 -12.43 0.51
N ASP A 280 1.10 -12.28 -0.23
CA ASP A 280 2.23 -13.22 -0.15
C ASP A 280 2.95 -13.10 1.19
N SER A 281 3.15 -11.88 1.70
CA SER A 281 3.70 -11.63 3.03
C SER A 281 2.80 -12.21 4.13
N TRP A 282 1.49 -11.88 4.06
CA TRP A 282 0.49 -12.39 4.99
C TRP A 282 0.48 -13.93 5.05
N LYS A 283 0.38 -14.57 3.88
CA LYS A 283 0.35 -16.04 3.79
C LYS A 283 1.62 -16.67 4.36
N LYS A 284 2.78 -16.09 4.04
CA LYS A 284 4.08 -16.59 4.53
C LYS A 284 4.20 -16.45 6.05
N LYS A 285 3.74 -15.36 6.64
CA LYS A 285 3.74 -15.15 8.10
C LYS A 285 2.81 -16.15 8.78
N LEU A 286 1.59 -16.30 8.26
CA LEU A 286 0.56 -17.15 8.84
C LEU A 286 0.92 -18.64 8.84
N LEU A 287 1.63 -19.13 7.81
CA LEU A 287 2.00 -20.54 7.66
C LEU A 287 3.41 -20.87 8.18
N LYS A 288 4.18 -19.90 8.66
CA LYS A 288 5.52 -20.10 9.20
C LYS A 288 5.57 -20.23 10.73
N ALA A 289 4.50 -19.85 11.40
CA ALA A 289 4.42 -19.84 12.85
C ALA A 289 4.26 -21.24 13.43
#